data_42ccf773dff55ddfb809105dca8908ca
#
_entry.id   42ccf773dff55ddfb809105dca8908ca
#
_cell.length_a   1.000
_cell.length_b   1.000
_cell.length_c   1.000
_cell.angle_alpha   90.00
_cell.angle_beta   90.00
_cell.angle_gamma   90.00
#
_symmetry.space_group_name_H-M   'P 1'
#
loop_
_entity.id
_entity.type
_entity.pdbx_description
1 polymer ?
#
loop_
_entity_poly.entity_id
_entity_poly.type
_entity_poly.pdbx_seq_one_letter_code
_entity_poly.pdbx_strand_id
1 'polypeptide(L)'
;MTTEKALTKSCALFILVVLAFGHLRLAKAQDNYEIQVYGSDTVAPKTTMLELHSNFTVEGTSPIPGSRFTEEGTYPTNHAEHETVEITQGVNSWSEVGFYIFTSARSGDGWQWVGDHIRPRVRAPDSWHWPVGVSLSMEFGYQRALFSPDTWTMELRPIVDKQVGRWYFTVNPTLERSFHGPSVPQGVGFSPSAKFSYDLNKYISGGLEYYAAYGSITDVSSLHNQQQFFPTIDLNVSPNWEINFGVGFGATASTDHVIVKGILGRRFDWTLHRAGSSESTQ
;
A
#
# COMPACT_ATOMS: atom_id res chain seq x y z
N MET A 1 -24.07 31.65 -44.44
CA MET A 1 -23.80 32.25 -43.08
C MET A 1 -24.10 31.29 -41.94
N THR A 2 -24.72 30.13 -42.14
CA THR A 2 -25.10 29.15 -41.10
C THR A 2 -24.06 28.00 -40.95
N THR A 3 -23.36 27.62 -41.97
CA THR A 3 -22.36 26.52 -41.97
C THR A 3 -21.02 26.90 -41.35
N GLU A 4 -20.54 28.14 -41.52
CA GLU A 4 -19.29 28.60 -40.92
C GLU A 4 -19.37 28.71 -39.39
N LYS A 5 -20.54 29.14 -38.85
CA LYS A 5 -20.74 29.23 -37.40
C LYS A 5 -20.83 27.86 -36.72
N ALA A 6 -21.25 26.83 -37.45
CA ALA A 6 -21.30 25.47 -36.94
C ALA A 6 -19.88 24.85 -36.90
N LEU A 7 -19.06 25.11 -37.94
CA LEU A 7 -17.69 24.60 -38.01
C LEU A 7 -16.79 25.23 -36.93
N THR A 8 -16.90 26.52 -36.69
CA THR A 8 -16.15 27.21 -35.62
C THR A 8 -16.54 26.74 -34.22
N LYS A 9 -17.82 26.45 -33.96
CA LYS A 9 -18.26 25.87 -32.68
C LYS A 9 -17.75 24.44 -32.47
N SER A 10 -17.73 23.61 -33.52
CA SER A 10 -17.21 22.26 -33.46
C SER A 10 -15.67 22.23 -33.25
N CYS A 11 -14.92 23.12 -33.93
CA CYS A 11 -13.48 23.28 -33.70
C CYS A 11 -13.18 23.80 -32.29
N ALA A 12 -13.95 24.77 -31.78
CA ALA A 12 -13.77 25.30 -30.44
C ALA A 12 -14.07 24.21 -29.37
N LEU A 13 -15.11 23.40 -29.57
CA LEU A 13 -15.43 22.30 -28.67
C LEU A 13 -14.35 21.20 -28.71
N PHE A 14 -13.81 20.88 -29.88
CA PHE A 14 -12.73 19.92 -30.04
C PHE A 14 -11.42 20.41 -29.39
N ILE A 15 -11.09 21.70 -29.53
CA ILE A 15 -9.94 22.33 -28.87
C ILE A 15 -10.14 22.36 -27.36
N LEU A 16 -11.34 22.65 -26.86
CA LEU A 16 -11.65 22.61 -25.43
C LEU A 16 -11.55 21.20 -24.85
N VAL A 17 -11.98 20.18 -25.58
CA VAL A 17 -11.81 18.77 -25.20
C VAL A 17 -10.33 18.37 -25.20
N VAL A 18 -9.56 18.75 -26.23
CA VAL A 18 -8.13 18.47 -26.29
C VAL A 18 -7.35 19.20 -25.21
N LEU A 19 -7.74 20.44 -24.84
CA LEU A 19 -7.14 21.19 -23.75
C LEU A 19 -7.54 20.62 -22.36
N ALA A 20 -8.73 20.03 -22.23
CA ALA A 20 -9.15 19.33 -21.01
C ALA A 20 -8.38 18.01 -20.80
N PHE A 21 -7.92 17.35 -21.89
CA PHE A 21 -7.05 16.16 -21.79
C PHE A 21 -5.55 16.50 -21.61
N GLY A 22 -5.15 17.77 -21.76
CA GLY A 22 -3.75 18.21 -21.70
C GLY A 22 -3.13 18.31 -20.31
N HIS A 23 -3.88 18.00 -19.24
CA HIS A 23 -3.38 17.99 -17.86
C HIS A 23 -3.72 16.66 -17.17
N LEU A 24 -3.32 15.54 -17.78
CA LEU A 24 -3.26 14.25 -17.08
C LEU A 24 -2.19 14.38 -15.99
N ARG A 25 -2.61 14.80 -14.81
CA ARG A 25 -1.75 14.69 -13.62
C ARG A 25 -1.76 13.23 -13.23
N LEU A 26 -0.62 12.57 -13.37
CA LEU A 26 -0.43 11.20 -12.93
C LEU A 26 -0.60 11.18 -11.40
N ALA A 27 -1.70 10.65 -10.93
CA ALA A 27 -1.81 10.23 -9.54
C ALA A 27 -0.98 8.96 -9.39
N LYS A 28 -0.14 8.89 -8.34
CA LYS A 28 0.60 7.67 -8.02
C LYS A 28 -0.33 6.62 -7.43
N ALA A 29 -0.14 5.36 -7.80
CA ALA A 29 -0.74 4.20 -7.14
C ALA A 29 -0.18 4.03 -5.75
N GLN A 30 -0.92 3.23 -4.96
CA GLN A 30 -0.33 2.41 -3.91
C GLN A 30 1.01 1.89 -4.45
N ASP A 31 2.09 2.19 -3.75
CA ASP A 31 3.42 1.72 -4.14
C ASP A 31 3.40 0.18 -4.21
N ASN A 32 3.92 -0.39 -5.31
CA ASN A 32 3.97 -1.85 -5.51
C ASN A 32 4.84 -2.57 -4.46
N TYR A 33 5.47 -1.82 -3.56
CA TYR A 33 6.33 -2.34 -2.50
C TYR A 33 5.54 -2.83 -1.29
N GLU A 34 4.38 -2.23 -1.00
CA GLU A 34 3.56 -2.56 0.17
C GLU A 34 2.07 -2.61 -0.22
N ILE A 35 1.61 -3.79 -0.68
CA ILE A 35 0.21 -3.99 -1.05
C ILE A 35 -0.49 -4.72 0.10
N GLN A 36 -0.92 -3.98 1.12
CA GLN A 36 -1.60 -4.50 2.31
C GLN A 36 -2.70 -3.56 2.79
N VAL A 37 -3.84 -4.11 3.17
CA VAL A 37 -4.88 -3.40 3.93
C VAL A 37 -4.76 -3.78 5.40
N TYR A 38 -4.42 -2.82 6.24
CA TYR A 38 -4.15 -3.05 7.65
C TYR A 38 -5.42 -3.20 8.48
N GLY A 39 -5.38 -4.12 9.45
CA GLY A 39 -6.29 -4.13 10.59
C GLY A 39 -5.82 -3.17 11.70
N SER A 40 -6.68 -2.91 12.67
CA SER A 40 -6.39 -1.97 13.77
C SER A 40 -5.46 -2.54 14.85
N ASP A 41 -5.26 -3.84 14.91
CA ASP A 41 -4.43 -4.49 15.92
C ASP A 41 -2.95 -4.13 15.73
N THR A 42 -2.24 -4.01 16.86
CA THR A 42 -0.79 -3.80 16.91
C THR A 42 -0.06 -5.04 17.39
N VAL A 43 1.20 -5.16 17.03
CA VAL A 43 2.08 -6.22 17.53
C VAL A 43 2.18 -6.12 19.06
N ALA A 44 2.07 -7.27 19.74
CA ALA A 44 2.08 -7.32 21.20
C ALA A 44 3.41 -6.81 21.79
N PRO A 45 3.42 -6.27 23.03
CA PRO A 45 4.65 -5.86 23.71
C PRO A 45 5.66 -6.99 23.76
N LYS A 46 6.95 -6.69 23.59
CA LYS A 46 8.08 -7.65 23.58
C LYS A 46 8.01 -8.69 22.45
N THR A 47 7.22 -8.42 21.44
CA THR A 47 7.12 -9.24 20.24
C THR A 47 7.63 -8.43 19.05
N THR A 48 8.42 -9.07 18.19
CA THR A 48 8.82 -8.54 16.89
C THR A 48 8.10 -9.33 15.81
N MET A 49 7.46 -8.63 14.89
CA MET A 49 6.92 -9.18 13.64
C MET A 49 7.94 -8.96 12.54
N LEU A 50 8.29 -9.98 11.81
CA LEU A 50 9.08 -9.91 10.58
C LEU A 50 8.18 -10.33 9.43
N GLU A 51 8.02 -9.47 8.44
CA GLU A 51 7.20 -9.71 7.25
C GLU A 51 8.03 -9.55 5.99
N LEU A 52 7.74 -10.40 5.03
CA LEU A 52 8.22 -10.29 3.66
C LEU A 52 6.99 -10.08 2.78
N HIS A 53 6.97 -8.95 2.07
CA HIS A 53 6.00 -8.66 1.03
C HIS A 53 6.67 -8.91 -0.31
N SER A 54 6.11 -9.84 -1.09
CA SER A 54 6.60 -10.22 -2.41
C SER A 54 5.53 -9.86 -3.44
N ASN A 55 5.80 -8.89 -4.29
CA ASN A 55 4.85 -8.38 -5.27
C ASN A 55 5.47 -8.43 -6.67
N PHE A 56 4.90 -9.24 -7.55
CA PHE A 56 5.33 -9.35 -8.93
C PHE A 56 4.34 -8.70 -9.88
N THR A 57 4.78 -7.67 -10.60
CA THR A 57 3.97 -7.01 -11.62
C THR A 57 4.08 -7.81 -12.93
N VAL A 58 3.03 -8.55 -13.26
CA VAL A 58 2.94 -9.36 -14.49
C VAL A 58 2.77 -8.46 -15.70
N GLU A 59 1.92 -7.44 -15.60
CA GLU A 59 1.64 -6.47 -16.65
C GLU A 59 1.53 -5.07 -16.02
N GLY A 60 2.49 -4.21 -16.31
CA GLY A 60 2.61 -2.87 -15.77
C GLY A 60 3.23 -1.88 -16.74
N THR A 61 3.76 -0.78 -16.20
CA THR A 61 4.37 0.29 -16.99
C THR A 61 5.66 -0.19 -17.66
N SER A 62 5.70 -0.08 -18.98
CA SER A 62 6.85 -0.48 -19.81
C SER A 62 7.82 0.68 -20.04
N PRO A 63 9.11 0.40 -20.32
CA PRO A 63 10.06 1.44 -20.73
C PRO A 63 9.70 1.97 -22.13
N ILE A 64 10.07 3.22 -22.40
CA ILE A 64 9.96 3.76 -23.77
C ILE A 64 10.97 3.06 -24.70
N PRO A 65 10.67 2.94 -26.01
CA PRO A 65 11.57 2.29 -26.97
C PRO A 65 12.99 2.90 -26.95
N GLY A 66 14.00 2.06 -26.77
CA GLY A 66 15.40 2.48 -26.71
C GLY A 66 15.86 3.05 -25.36
N SER A 67 15.02 3.08 -24.35
CA SER A 67 15.32 3.50 -22.98
C SER A 67 15.20 2.32 -22.00
N ARG A 68 15.78 2.48 -20.79
CA ARG A 68 15.56 1.60 -19.64
C ARG A 68 14.48 2.13 -18.70
N PHE A 69 13.94 3.32 -18.96
CA PHE A 69 13.05 4.08 -18.09
C PHE A 69 11.72 4.36 -18.77
N THR A 70 10.71 4.68 -17.97
CA THR A 70 9.40 5.18 -18.41
C THR A 70 9.53 6.59 -19.02
N GLU A 71 8.42 7.14 -19.52
CA GLU A 71 8.38 8.53 -20.01
C GLU A 71 8.72 9.55 -18.91
N GLU A 72 8.39 9.24 -17.67
CA GLU A 72 8.73 10.06 -16.49
C GLU A 72 10.18 9.91 -16.03
N GLY A 73 10.96 9.05 -16.67
CA GLY A 73 12.35 8.78 -16.30
C GLY A 73 12.49 7.87 -15.07
N THR A 74 11.42 7.17 -14.68
CA THR A 74 11.40 6.26 -13.53
C THR A 74 11.62 4.80 -13.95
N TYR A 75 11.80 3.93 -12.95
CA TYR A 75 11.95 2.49 -13.13
C TYR A 75 10.61 1.88 -13.57
N PRO A 76 10.57 1.14 -14.69
CA PRO A 76 9.34 0.51 -15.16
C PRO A 76 8.90 -0.62 -14.25
N THR A 77 7.59 -0.79 -14.07
CA THR A 77 7.01 -1.85 -13.23
C THR A 77 6.76 -3.16 -13.98
N ASN A 78 6.66 -3.12 -15.30
CA ASN A 78 6.38 -4.31 -16.11
C ASN A 78 7.44 -5.40 -15.94
N HIS A 79 7.01 -6.60 -15.51
CA HIS A 79 7.86 -7.74 -15.13
C HIS A 79 8.88 -7.40 -14.02
N ALA A 80 8.52 -6.49 -13.11
CA ALA A 80 9.32 -6.17 -11.95
C ALA A 80 8.87 -6.99 -10.73
N GLU A 81 9.85 -7.46 -9.97
CA GLU A 81 9.69 -8.02 -8.63
C GLU A 81 9.95 -6.92 -7.61
N HIS A 82 9.08 -6.80 -6.62
CA HIS A 82 9.20 -5.87 -5.51
C HIS A 82 9.18 -6.65 -4.20
N GLU A 83 10.26 -6.56 -3.44
CA GLU A 83 10.37 -7.22 -2.15
C GLU A 83 10.52 -6.17 -1.05
N THR A 84 9.68 -6.28 -0.04
CA THR A 84 9.75 -5.43 1.15
C THR A 84 9.96 -6.28 2.38
N VAL A 85 11.00 -5.97 3.13
CA VAL A 85 11.19 -6.51 4.48
C VAL A 85 10.65 -5.50 5.46
N GLU A 86 9.61 -5.88 6.20
CA GLU A 86 9.07 -5.11 7.32
C GLU A 86 9.48 -5.75 8.64
N ILE A 87 9.99 -4.93 9.57
CA ILE A 87 10.35 -5.31 10.93
C ILE A 87 9.53 -4.45 11.88
N THR A 88 8.50 -5.01 12.50
CA THR A 88 7.64 -4.28 13.42
C THR A 88 7.83 -4.74 14.85
N GLN A 89 8.13 -3.80 15.75
CA GLN A 89 8.32 -4.02 17.19
C GLN A 89 7.13 -3.50 17.98
N GLY A 90 6.48 -4.37 18.73
CA GLY A 90 5.49 -3.97 19.74
C GLY A 90 6.15 -3.26 20.90
N VAL A 91 5.77 -1.99 21.13
CA VAL A 91 6.34 -1.14 22.19
C VAL A 91 5.56 -1.33 23.49
N ASN A 92 4.24 -1.26 23.43
CA ASN A 92 3.32 -1.51 24.53
C ASN A 92 1.98 -2.06 23.99
N SER A 93 0.95 -2.18 24.84
CA SER A 93 -0.34 -2.77 24.46
C SER A 93 -1.16 -1.95 23.45
N TRP A 94 -0.73 -0.74 23.11
CA TRP A 94 -1.45 0.17 22.22
C TRP A 94 -0.55 0.87 21.20
N SER A 95 0.76 0.52 21.11
CA SER A 95 1.66 1.12 20.13
C SER A 95 2.74 0.17 19.64
N GLU A 96 3.17 0.38 18.40
CA GLU A 96 4.24 -0.31 17.72
C GLU A 96 5.06 0.63 16.84
N VAL A 97 6.22 0.19 16.41
CA VAL A 97 7.06 0.87 15.41
C VAL A 97 7.50 -0.15 14.38
N GLY A 98 7.17 0.10 13.10
CA GLY A 98 7.62 -0.64 11.94
C GLY A 98 8.79 0.05 11.25
N PHE A 99 9.64 -0.74 10.62
CA PHE A 99 10.72 -0.29 9.74
C PHE A 99 10.70 -1.11 8.47
N TYR A 100 10.77 -0.45 7.31
CA TYR A 100 10.67 -1.03 5.99
C TYR A 100 11.95 -0.86 5.20
N ILE A 101 12.33 -1.91 4.48
CA ILE A 101 13.40 -1.89 3.49
C ILE A 101 12.78 -2.33 2.15
N PHE A 102 12.73 -1.42 1.20
CA PHE A 102 12.18 -1.66 -0.13
C PHE A 102 13.27 -2.04 -1.11
N THR A 103 13.02 -3.10 -1.88
CA THR A 103 13.90 -3.51 -2.98
C THR A 103 13.09 -3.83 -4.22
N SER A 104 13.73 -3.76 -5.40
CA SER A 104 13.11 -4.12 -6.66
C SER A 104 14.12 -4.78 -7.59
N ALA A 105 13.64 -5.68 -8.43
CA ALA A 105 14.43 -6.32 -9.47
C ALA A 105 13.69 -6.43 -10.79
N ARG A 106 14.43 -6.36 -11.91
CA ARG A 106 13.98 -6.69 -13.26
C ARG A 106 15.06 -7.46 -13.99
N SER A 107 14.65 -8.20 -15.02
CA SER A 107 15.59 -8.88 -15.91
C SER A 107 16.58 -7.88 -16.52
N GLY A 108 17.87 -8.16 -16.36
CA GLY A 108 18.97 -7.31 -16.84
C GLY A 108 19.42 -6.20 -15.88
N ASP A 109 18.64 -5.87 -14.83
CA ASP A 109 18.97 -4.80 -13.87
C ASP A 109 19.42 -5.35 -12.51
N GLY A 110 19.04 -6.58 -12.16
CA GLY A 110 19.30 -7.21 -10.85
C GLY A 110 18.54 -6.53 -9.70
N TRP A 111 18.83 -6.97 -8.48
CA TRP A 111 18.26 -6.41 -7.27
C TRP A 111 18.84 -5.03 -6.96
N GLN A 112 17.95 -4.10 -6.61
CA GLN A 112 18.29 -2.74 -6.25
C GLN A 112 17.55 -2.33 -4.99
N TRP A 113 18.25 -1.67 -4.07
CA TRP A 113 17.60 -0.96 -2.97
C TRP A 113 16.81 0.23 -3.52
N VAL A 114 15.60 0.39 -3.04
CA VAL A 114 14.66 1.43 -3.46
C VAL A 114 14.57 2.54 -2.44
N GLY A 115 14.43 2.20 -1.17
CA GLY A 115 14.27 3.14 -0.08
C GLY A 115 13.95 2.45 1.24
N ASP A 116 13.73 3.27 2.27
CA ASP A 116 13.42 2.83 3.62
C ASP A 116 12.36 3.76 4.23
N HIS A 117 11.43 3.17 4.99
CA HIS A 117 10.42 3.92 5.75
C HIS A 117 10.40 3.52 7.22
N ILE A 118 9.93 4.42 8.07
CA ILE A 118 9.62 4.17 9.48
C ILE A 118 8.14 4.44 9.72
N ARG A 119 7.49 3.54 10.46
CA ARG A 119 6.04 3.57 10.69
C ARG A 119 5.67 3.39 12.17
N PRO A 120 5.63 4.48 12.98
CA PRO A 120 4.94 4.44 14.25
C PRO A 120 3.43 4.27 14.05
N ARG A 121 2.80 3.42 14.88
CA ARG A 121 1.35 3.19 14.92
C ARG A 121 0.85 3.13 16.35
N VAL A 122 -0.32 3.69 16.56
CA VAL A 122 -1.04 3.64 17.85
C VAL A 122 -2.47 3.13 17.62
N ARG A 123 -2.99 2.36 18.57
CA ARG A 123 -4.37 1.85 18.55
C ARG A 123 -5.18 2.36 19.75
N ALA A 124 -6.49 2.42 19.59
CA ALA A 124 -7.40 2.65 20.70
C ALA A 124 -7.25 1.51 21.72
N PRO A 125 -7.05 1.82 23.02
CA PRO A 125 -6.95 0.79 24.05
C PRO A 125 -8.25 -0.02 24.19
N ASP A 126 -8.14 -1.33 24.40
CA ASP A 126 -9.29 -2.22 24.58
C ASP A 126 -10.21 -1.78 25.75
N SER A 127 -9.65 -1.10 26.75
CA SER A 127 -10.40 -0.53 27.89
C SER A 127 -11.43 0.53 27.51
N TRP A 128 -11.36 1.10 26.29
CA TRP A 128 -12.36 2.05 25.81
C TRP A 128 -13.64 1.36 25.33
N HIS A 129 -13.61 0.04 25.13
CA HIS A 129 -14.73 -0.78 24.66
C HIS A 129 -15.46 -0.21 23.44
N TRP A 130 -14.71 0.33 22.48
CA TRP A 130 -15.29 0.83 21.24
C TRP A 130 -15.90 -0.33 20.40
N PRO A 131 -17.01 -0.06 19.68
CA PRO A 131 -17.68 -1.08 18.90
C PRO A 131 -16.92 -1.51 17.64
N VAL A 132 -15.82 -0.83 17.34
CA VAL A 132 -14.91 -1.06 16.21
C VAL A 132 -13.46 -0.95 16.69
N GLY A 133 -12.56 -1.67 16.04
CA GLY A 133 -11.13 -1.45 16.18
C GLY A 133 -10.72 -0.14 15.49
N VAL A 134 -9.84 0.63 16.12
CA VAL A 134 -9.31 1.89 15.55
C VAL A 134 -7.83 2.01 15.84
N SER A 135 -7.06 2.34 14.81
CA SER A 135 -5.67 2.72 14.96
C SER A 135 -5.31 3.87 14.02
N LEU A 136 -4.18 4.51 14.31
CA LEU A 136 -3.60 5.56 13.49
C LEU A 136 -2.14 5.22 13.23
N SER A 137 -1.81 5.02 11.97
CA SER A 137 -0.46 4.81 11.48
C SER A 137 0.05 6.11 10.85
N MET A 138 1.32 6.41 11.08
CA MET A 138 2.06 7.44 10.36
C MET A 138 3.30 6.78 9.77
N GLU A 139 3.53 6.98 8.49
CA GLU A 139 4.70 6.46 7.80
C GLU A 139 5.49 7.60 7.19
N PHE A 140 6.81 7.58 7.35
CA PHE A 140 7.69 8.58 6.81
C PHE A 140 8.93 7.90 6.23
N GLY A 141 9.34 8.30 5.03
CA GLY A 141 10.48 7.67 4.45
C GLY A 141 11.03 8.29 3.17
N TYR A 142 12.05 7.62 2.69
CA TYR A 142 12.83 7.98 1.53
C TYR A 142 12.76 6.90 0.46
N GLN A 143 12.57 7.33 -0.78
CA GLN A 143 12.77 6.50 -1.97
C GLN A 143 13.72 7.19 -2.93
N ARG A 144 14.55 6.40 -3.61
CA ARG A 144 15.47 6.90 -4.64
C ARG A 144 14.70 7.46 -5.83
N ALA A 145 15.18 8.58 -6.38
CA ALA A 145 14.56 9.25 -7.53
C ALA A 145 14.38 8.37 -8.77
N LEU A 146 15.16 7.29 -8.87
CA LEU A 146 15.02 6.27 -9.93
C LEU A 146 13.68 5.53 -9.86
N PHE A 147 13.12 5.32 -8.66
CA PHE A 147 11.89 4.54 -8.42
C PHE A 147 10.69 5.43 -8.15
N SER A 148 10.92 6.59 -7.56
CA SER A 148 9.89 7.57 -7.25
C SER A 148 10.38 8.99 -7.49
N PRO A 149 9.72 9.81 -8.33
CA PRO A 149 10.08 11.22 -8.48
C PRO A 149 9.89 12.02 -7.19
N ASP A 150 9.01 11.56 -6.27
CA ASP A 150 8.84 12.13 -4.92
C ASP A 150 9.67 11.31 -3.93
N THR A 151 10.84 11.87 -3.56
CA THR A 151 11.85 11.09 -2.82
C THR A 151 11.63 11.06 -1.31
N TRP A 152 10.94 12.04 -0.75
CA TRP A 152 10.58 12.09 0.66
C TRP A 152 9.07 12.24 0.80
N THR A 153 8.45 11.29 1.46
CA THR A 153 7.00 11.23 1.62
C THR A 153 6.61 10.96 3.06
N MET A 154 5.39 11.31 3.40
CA MET A 154 4.73 10.94 4.64
C MET A 154 3.31 10.49 4.33
N GLU A 155 2.88 9.44 5.00
CA GLU A 155 1.51 8.98 5.03
C GLU A 155 0.93 9.10 6.43
N LEU A 156 -0.34 9.48 6.51
CA LEU A 156 -1.16 9.38 7.70
C LEU A 156 -2.33 8.45 7.37
N ARG A 157 -2.39 7.31 8.03
CA ARG A 157 -3.33 6.22 7.73
C ARG A 157 -4.20 5.91 8.96
N PRO A 158 -5.39 6.54 9.09
CA PRO A 158 -6.42 6.04 10.00
C PRO A 158 -6.84 4.63 9.56
N ILE A 159 -7.07 3.75 10.51
CA ILE A 159 -7.48 2.36 10.29
C ILE A 159 -8.72 2.12 11.13
N VAL A 160 -9.78 1.62 10.53
CA VAL A 160 -11.00 1.23 11.24
C VAL A 160 -11.41 -0.15 10.76
N ASP A 161 -11.56 -1.09 11.69
CA ASP A 161 -11.97 -2.44 11.36
C ASP A 161 -13.06 -3.01 12.26
N LYS A 162 -13.68 -4.09 11.79
CA LYS A 162 -14.67 -4.82 12.55
C LYS A 162 -14.83 -6.26 12.08
N GLN A 163 -14.83 -7.18 13.03
CA GLN A 163 -15.31 -8.55 12.85
C GLN A 163 -16.80 -8.65 13.21
N VAL A 164 -17.62 -9.21 12.32
CA VAL A 164 -19.06 -9.47 12.54
C VAL A 164 -19.35 -10.93 12.18
N GLY A 165 -19.37 -11.81 13.17
CA GLY A 165 -19.45 -13.24 12.94
C GLY A 165 -18.24 -13.73 12.15
N ARG A 166 -18.49 -14.26 10.94
CA ARG A 166 -17.44 -14.74 10.02
C ARG A 166 -16.97 -13.68 9.00
N TRP A 167 -17.52 -12.46 9.06
CA TRP A 167 -17.20 -11.38 8.16
C TRP A 167 -16.22 -10.40 8.81
N TYR A 168 -15.17 -10.04 8.10
CA TYR A 168 -14.22 -9.01 8.51
C TYR A 168 -14.21 -7.86 7.52
N PHE A 169 -14.22 -6.65 8.03
CA PHE A 169 -14.18 -5.40 7.28
C PHE A 169 -13.10 -4.50 7.83
N THR A 170 -12.31 -3.90 6.96
CA THR A 170 -11.39 -2.83 7.34
C THR A 170 -11.30 -1.77 6.26
N VAL A 171 -11.11 -0.52 6.68
CA VAL A 171 -10.89 0.63 5.79
C VAL A 171 -9.72 1.45 6.30
N ASN A 172 -8.86 1.88 5.38
CA ASN A 172 -7.68 2.69 5.63
C ASN A 172 -7.75 3.94 4.74
N PRO A 173 -8.40 5.04 5.15
CA PRO A 173 -8.41 6.30 4.42
C PRO A 173 -7.06 7.01 4.58
N THR A 174 -6.12 6.74 3.68
CA THR A 174 -4.74 7.24 3.75
C THR A 174 -4.63 8.63 3.16
N LEU A 175 -3.93 9.52 3.87
CA LEU A 175 -3.53 10.85 3.42
C LEU A 175 -2.03 10.85 3.19
N GLU A 176 -1.59 11.32 2.02
CA GLU A 176 -0.20 11.33 1.61
C GLU A 176 0.33 12.75 1.41
N ARG A 177 1.59 12.99 1.72
CA ARG A 177 2.26 14.26 1.49
C ARG A 177 3.69 14.04 1.01
N SER A 178 4.01 14.63 -0.15
CA SER A 178 5.39 14.72 -0.63
C SER A 178 6.07 15.95 -0.05
N PHE A 179 7.31 15.79 0.42
CA PHE A 179 8.17 16.88 0.89
C PHE A 179 9.26 17.26 -0.13
N HIS A 180 9.56 16.34 -1.07
CA HIS A 180 10.54 16.58 -2.11
C HIS A 180 10.12 15.84 -3.39
N GLY A 181 9.99 16.58 -4.49
CA GLY A 181 9.61 16.07 -5.80
C GLY A 181 8.48 16.88 -6.45
N PRO A 182 8.00 16.45 -7.62
CA PRO A 182 7.01 17.17 -8.42
C PRO A 182 5.64 17.26 -7.79
N SER A 183 5.29 16.38 -6.87
CA SER A 183 3.98 16.41 -6.20
C SER A 183 3.89 17.36 -5.00
N VAL A 184 4.99 17.99 -4.58
CA VAL A 184 4.99 18.98 -3.48
C VAL A 184 3.94 20.09 -3.67
N PRO A 185 3.78 20.69 -4.86
CA PRO A 185 2.77 21.75 -5.09
C PRO A 185 1.33 21.22 -5.08
N GLN A 186 1.11 19.91 -5.25
CA GLN A 186 -0.22 19.31 -5.32
C GLN A 186 -0.91 19.20 -3.95
N GLY A 187 -0.15 19.38 -2.87
CA GLY A 187 -0.67 19.35 -1.50
C GLY A 187 -0.78 17.94 -0.94
N VAL A 188 -1.91 17.67 -0.27
CA VAL A 188 -2.20 16.37 0.34
C VAL A 188 -2.93 15.48 -0.65
N GLY A 189 -2.44 14.27 -0.86
CA GLY A 189 -3.06 13.22 -1.63
C GLY A 189 -4.03 12.38 -0.78
N PHE A 190 -4.92 11.64 -1.46
CA PHE A 190 -5.87 10.71 -0.83
C PHE A 190 -5.81 9.35 -1.52
N SER A 191 -5.35 8.33 -0.78
CA SER A 191 -5.13 6.96 -1.27
C SER A 191 -5.80 5.94 -0.34
N PRO A 192 -7.15 5.81 -0.41
CA PRO A 192 -7.86 4.88 0.46
C PRO A 192 -7.65 3.43 0.03
N SER A 193 -7.63 2.54 1.02
CA SER A 193 -7.74 1.10 0.81
C SER A 193 -8.81 0.49 1.71
N ALA A 194 -9.34 -0.67 1.31
CA ALA A 194 -10.36 -1.39 2.05
C ALA A 194 -10.22 -2.90 1.82
N LYS A 195 -10.56 -3.69 2.83
CA LYS A 195 -10.66 -5.16 2.74
C LYS A 195 -11.99 -5.62 3.30
N PHE A 196 -12.53 -6.58 2.61
CA PHE A 196 -13.70 -7.35 3.01
C PHE A 196 -13.35 -8.82 2.88
N SER A 197 -13.49 -9.60 3.95
CA SER A 197 -13.18 -11.03 3.93
C SER A 197 -14.19 -11.86 4.72
N TYR A 198 -14.20 -13.14 4.44
CA TYR A 198 -15.07 -14.12 5.06
C TYR A 198 -14.31 -15.37 5.47
N ASP A 199 -14.46 -15.78 6.72
CA ASP A 199 -13.84 -16.99 7.27
C ASP A 199 -14.54 -18.23 6.71
N LEU A 200 -13.95 -18.87 5.70
CA LEU A 200 -14.44 -20.14 5.14
C LEU A 200 -14.39 -21.25 6.19
N ASN A 201 -13.32 -21.26 6.95
CA ASN A 201 -13.13 -22.10 8.15
C ASN A 201 -12.09 -21.43 9.07
N LYS A 202 -11.69 -22.10 10.16
CA LYS A 202 -10.72 -21.56 11.12
C LYS A 202 -9.29 -21.35 10.57
N TYR A 203 -8.99 -21.88 9.40
CA TYR A 203 -7.65 -21.82 8.78
C TYR A 203 -7.60 -20.97 7.53
N ILE A 204 -8.73 -20.69 6.90
CA ILE A 204 -8.76 -20.04 5.58
C ILE A 204 -9.86 -18.99 5.57
N SER A 205 -9.48 -17.77 5.21
CA SER A 205 -10.41 -16.69 4.86
C SER A 205 -10.24 -16.28 3.41
N GLY A 206 -11.32 -16.02 2.70
CA GLY A 206 -11.30 -15.47 1.35
C GLY A 206 -11.78 -14.03 1.38
N GLY A 207 -11.17 -13.16 0.60
CA GLY A 207 -11.47 -11.74 0.64
C GLY A 207 -11.31 -11.01 -0.68
N LEU A 208 -11.70 -9.76 -0.66
CA LEU A 208 -11.45 -8.79 -1.71
C LEU A 208 -10.83 -7.55 -1.06
N GLU A 209 -9.70 -7.12 -1.60
CA GLU A 209 -9.07 -5.87 -1.24
C GLU A 209 -9.20 -4.87 -2.38
N TYR A 210 -9.37 -3.62 -2.02
CA TYR A 210 -9.43 -2.48 -2.94
C TYR A 210 -8.40 -1.44 -2.55
N TYR A 211 -7.70 -0.92 -3.53
CA TYR A 211 -6.73 0.15 -3.40
C TYR A 211 -7.01 1.23 -4.43
N ALA A 212 -6.91 2.49 -4.01
CA ALA A 212 -7.05 3.62 -4.91
C ALA A 212 -6.06 4.73 -4.58
N ALA A 213 -5.73 5.54 -5.60
CA ALA A 213 -5.10 6.83 -5.44
C ALA A 213 -5.93 7.86 -6.20
N TYR A 214 -6.65 8.73 -5.48
CA TYR A 214 -7.55 9.74 -6.06
C TYR A 214 -6.87 11.09 -6.33
N GLY A 215 -5.55 11.19 -6.07
CA GLY A 215 -4.79 12.43 -6.23
C GLY A 215 -5.01 13.41 -5.08
N SER A 216 -4.87 14.71 -5.35
CA SER A 216 -5.03 15.74 -4.33
C SER A 216 -6.45 15.78 -3.75
N ILE A 217 -6.58 15.98 -2.43
CA ILE A 217 -7.89 16.18 -1.76
C ILE A 217 -8.66 17.41 -2.29
N THR A 218 -7.98 18.33 -2.98
CA THR A 218 -8.61 19.49 -3.62
C THR A 218 -9.02 19.24 -5.06
N ASP A 219 -8.63 18.10 -5.65
CA ASP A 219 -8.93 17.72 -7.03
C ASP A 219 -9.08 16.19 -7.14
N VAL A 220 -10.04 15.64 -6.41
CA VAL A 220 -10.29 14.19 -6.38
C VAL A 220 -11.02 13.77 -7.65
N SER A 221 -10.42 12.83 -8.39
CA SER A 221 -11.02 12.24 -9.60
C SER A 221 -10.93 10.73 -9.56
N SER A 222 -12.04 10.04 -9.74
CA SER A 222 -12.10 8.57 -9.79
C SER A 222 -11.82 7.98 -11.18
N LEU A 223 -11.91 8.79 -12.24
CA LEU A 223 -11.83 8.26 -13.63
C LEU A 223 -10.41 8.11 -14.15
N HIS A 224 -9.46 8.91 -13.64
CA HIS A 224 -8.10 8.97 -14.17
C HIS A 224 -7.06 8.53 -13.16
N ASN A 225 -7.52 8.13 -11.96
CA ASN A 225 -6.65 7.72 -10.87
C ASN A 225 -6.50 6.21 -10.83
N GLN A 226 -5.50 5.76 -10.10
CA GLN A 226 -5.21 4.34 -10.00
C GLN A 226 -6.26 3.67 -9.11
N GLN A 227 -6.73 2.52 -9.55
CA GLN A 227 -7.65 1.66 -8.82
C GLN A 227 -7.33 0.21 -9.09
N GLN A 228 -7.21 -0.58 -8.03
CA GLN A 228 -6.86 -1.99 -8.09
C GLN A 228 -7.78 -2.81 -7.19
N PHE A 229 -8.10 -4.02 -7.63
CA PHE A 229 -8.88 -5.00 -6.88
C PHE A 229 -8.10 -6.29 -6.77
N PHE A 230 -7.97 -6.81 -5.56
CA PHE A 230 -7.26 -8.05 -5.26
C PHE A 230 -8.21 -9.06 -4.62
N PRO A 231 -8.74 -10.05 -5.33
CA PRO A 231 -9.16 -11.31 -4.70
C PRO A 231 -7.99 -11.87 -3.89
N THR A 232 -8.23 -12.16 -2.61
CA THR A 232 -7.19 -12.61 -1.67
C THR A 232 -7.61 -13.84 -0.87
N ILE A 233 -6.61 -14.55 -0.39
CA ILE A 233 -6.74 -15.64 0.57
C ILE A 233 -5.80 -15.37 1.73
N ASP A 234 -6.34 -15.43 2.95
CA ASP A 234 -5.55 -15.40 4.19
C ASP A 234 -5.49 -16.81 4.77
N LEU A 235 -4.31 -17.27 5.17
CA LEU A 235 -4.09 -18.54 5.81
C LEU A 235 -3.79 -18.36 7.30
N ASN A 236 -4.75 -18.72 8.13
CA ASN A 236 -4.71 -18.62 9.59
C ASN A 236 -4.12 -19.90 10.22
N VAL A 237 -2.89 -20.26 9.87
CA VAL A 237 -2.26 -21.53 10.31
C VAL A 237 -1.86 -21.49 11.77
N SER A 238 -1.54 -20.32 12.32
CA SER A 238 -1.14 -20.10 13.71
C SER A 238 -1.19 -18.61 14.04
N PRO A 239 -1.42 -18.22 15.32
CA PRO A 239 -1.35 -16.81 15.74
C PRO A 239 0.03 -16.14 15.50
N ASN A 240 1.08 -16.95 15.32
CA ASN A 240 2.43 -16.44 15.07
C ASN A 240 2.75 -16.22 13.59
N TRP A 241 1.87 -16.63 12.69
CA TRP A 241 2.07 -16.48 11.26
C TRP A 241 1.00 -15.61 10.64
N GLU A 242 1.42 -14.80 9.71
CA GLU A 242 0.57 -14.05 8.80
C GLU A 242 0.90 -14.46 7.38
N ILE A 243 -0.10 -14.94 6.65
CA ILE A 243 0.07 -15.40 5.27
C ILE A 243 -1.11 -14.87 4.48
N ASN A 244 -0.84 -14.00 3.53
CA ASN A 244 -1.80 -13.47 2.59
C ASN A 244 -1.29 -13.68 1.17
N PHE A 245 -2.16 -14.03 0.27
CA PHE A 245 -1.88 -14.18 -1.16
C PHE A 245 -3.02 -13.56 -1.96
N GLY A 246 -2.68 -12.86 -3.05
CA GLY A 246 -3.68 -12.25 -3.92
C GLY A 246 -3.21 -12.02 -5.34
N VAL A 247 -4.17 -11.88 -6.25
CA VAL A 247 -3.94 -11.45 -7.63
C VAL A 247 -4.71 -10.17 -7.86
N GLY A 248 -3.99 -9.10 -8.22
CA GLY A 248 -4.54 -7.77 -8.43
C GLY A 248 -4.83 -7.49 -9.89
N PHE A 249 -5.92 -6.76 -10.10
CA PHE A 249 -6.34 -6.29 -11.41
C PHE A 249 -6.53 -4.78 -11.37
N GLY A 250 -5.78 -4.06 -12.23
CA GLY A 250 -5.93 -2.64 -12.42
C GLY A 250 -7.21 -2.31 -13.18
N ALA A 251 -7.99 -1.36 -12.66
CA ALA A 251 -9.26 -0.95 -13.24
C ALA A 251 -9.16 0.33 -14.10
N THR A 252 -8.01 1.00 -14.09
CA THR A 252 -7.78 2.25 -14.84
C THR A 252 -6.50 2.15 -15.67
N ALA A 253 -6.40 2.98 -16.70
CA ALA A 253 -5.24 2.99 -17.61
C ALA A 253 -3.92 3.44 -16.93
N SER A 254 -4.01 4.15 -15.79
CA SER A 254 -2.87 4.60 -14.99
C SER A 254 -2.44 3.60 -13.92
N THR A 255 -3.05 2.41 -13.88
CA THR A 255 -2.79 1.36 -12.91
C THR A 255 -2.04 0.21 -13.56
N ASP A 256 -1.11 -0.42 -12.86
CA ASP A 256 -0.55 -1.70 -13.29
C ASP A 256 -1.68 -2.73 -13.44
N HIS A 257 -1.72 -3.43 -14.58
CA HIS A 257 -2.89 -4.20 -14.97
C HIS A 257 -3.03 -5.51 -14.21
N VAL A 258 -1.91 -6.20 -13.99
CA VAL A 258 -1.91 -7.49 -13.27
C VAL A 258 -0.72 -7.54 -12.32
N ILE A 259 -1.01 -7.75 -11.03
CA ILE A 259 0.00 -7.92 -9.97
C ILE A 259 -0.33 -9.19 -9.19
N VAL A 260 0.69 -9.98 -8.89
CA VAL A 260 0.60 -11.08 -7.93
C VAL A 260 1.27 -10.63 -6.65
N LYS A 261 0.60 -10.77 -5.51
CA LYS A 261 1.15 -10.42 -4.21
C LYS A 261 1.18 -11.60 -3.26
N GLY A 262 2.17 -11.62 -2.38
CA GLY A 262 2.29 -12.51 -1.25
C GLY A 262 2.81 -11.79 -0.03
N ILE A 263 2.27 -12.08 1.15
CA ILE A 263 2.78 -11.63 2.43
C ILE A 263 3.05 -12.85 3.28
N LEU A 264 4.26 -12.93 3.82
CA LEU A 264 4.67 -13.97 4.78
C LEU A 264 5.25 -13.29 6.01
N GLY A 265 4.51 -13.33 7.10
CA GLY A 265 4.90 -12.73 8.35
C GLY A 265 5.06 -13.75 9.48
N ARG A 266 5.98 -13.49 10.40
CA ARG A 266 6.20 -14.29 11.60
C ARG A 266 6.44 -13.43 12.82
N ARG A 267 5.74 -13.75 13.92
CA ARG A 267 5.91 -13.13 15.23
C ARG A 267 6.92 -13.89 16.07
N PHE A 268 7.86 -13.16 16.67
CA PHE A 268 8.89 -13.66 17.59
C PHE A 268 8.67 -13.03 18.96
N ASP A 269 8.41 -13.85 19.96
CA ASP A 269 8.25 -13.42 21.34
C ASP A 269 9.60 -13.45 22.07
N TRP A 270 9.99 -12.31 22.63
CA TRP A 270 11.24 -12.13 23.37
C TRP A 270 11.06 -12.28 24.90
N THR A 271 10.00 -12.93 25.35
CA THR A 271 9.90 -13.30 26.75
C THR A 271 11.03 -14.28 27.10
N LEU A 272 12.03 -13.79 27.83
CA LEU A 272 13.07 -14.62 28.40
C LEU A 272 12.39 -15.68 29.28
N HIS A 273 12.38 -16.92 28.84
CA HIS A 273 12.19 -18.05 29.73
C HIS A 273 13.37 -18.00 30.73
N ARG A 274 13.16 -17.47 31.93
CA ARG A 274 14.07 -17.74 33.05
C ARG A 274 14.10 -19.28 33.17
N ALA A 275 15.21 -19.86 32.73
CA ALA A 275 15.53 -21.24 33.07
C ALA A 275 15.37 -21.35 34.58
N GLY A 276 14.48 -22.24 35.03
CA GLY A 276 14.19 -22.42 36.44
C GLY A 276 15.51 -22.68 37.18
N SER A 277 15.80 -21.85 38.15
CA SER A 277 16.78 -22.16 39.16
C SER A 277 16.29 -23.44 39.83
N SER A 278 16.95 -24.56 39.53
CA SER A 278 16.84 -25.76 40.33
C SER A 278 17.35 -25.41 41.72
N GLU A 279 16.44 -25.12 42.66
CA GLU A 279 16.76 -25.18 44.07
C GLU A 279 17.16 -26.63 44.39
N SER A 280 18.47 -26.85 44.50
CA SER A 280 19.03 -28.01 45.16
C SER A 280 18.78 -27.86 46.68
N THR A 281 17.71 -28.47 47.18
CA THR A 281 17.51 -28.76 48.58
C THR A 281 18.63 -29.74 49.03
N GLN A 282 19.53 -29.27 49.83
CA GLN A 282 20.34 -30.12 50.76
C GLN A 282 19.58 -30.28 52.07
#